data_746beacaaeab3cf2b2b08d6ef35173bb
#
_entry.id   746beacaaeab3cf2b2b08d6ef35173bb
#
_cell.length_a   1.000
_cell.length_b   1.000
_cell.length_c   1.000
_cell.angle_alpha   90.00
_cell.angle_beta   90.00
_cell.angle_gamma   90.00
#
_symmetry.space_group_name_H-M   'P 1'
#
loop_
_entity.id
_entity.type
_entity.pdbx_description
1 polymer ?
#
loop_
_entity_poly.entity_id
_entity_poly.type
_entity_poly.pdbx_seq_one_letter_code
_entity_poly.pdbx_strand_id
1 'polypeptide(L)'
;MNTTELVLSKLSEMSEEHKRSSPSGCACIFIQITDKIGAKFYCCEGKRDECVERQTIANKHGLGPEVFGSFEVSEELAPKRGRLRYKYCYLTEVAETGGALDDWLDANFVSFRETEKYMMDAMENIGLTFYDFHDENIGLINGELVCIDFGEE
;
A
#
# COMPACT_ATOMS: atom_id res chain seq x y z
N MET A 1 2.66 -10.93 20.89
CA MET A 1 3.45 -9.95 20.12
C MET A 1 2.48 -9.03 19.36
N ASN A 2 2.55 -7.72 19.57
CA ASN A 2 1.70 -6.79 18.85
C ASN A 2 2.22 -6.59 17.40
N THR A 3 1.45 -5.90 16.59
CA THR A 3 1.78 -5.75 15.15
C THR A 3 3.09 -4.97 14.95
N THR A 4 3.34 -3.94 15.75
CA THR A 4 4.60 -3.19 15.68
C THR A 4 5.80 -4.07 15.98
N GLU A 5 5.69 -4.91 17.00
CA GLU A 5 6.75 -5.87 17.36
C GLU A 5 6.99 -6.89 16.24
N LEU A 6 5.93 -7.34 15.56
CA LEU A 6 6.06 -8.23 14.40
C LEU A 6 6.86 -7.56 13.27
N VAL A 7 6.60 -6.29 13.01
CA VAL A 7 7.33 -5.53 11.98
C VAL A 7 8.81 -5.42 12.36
N LEU A 8 9.10 -5.04 13.59
CA LEU A 8 10.49 -4.89 14.06
C LEU A 8 11.24 -6.22 14.01
N SER A 9 10.59 -7.30 14.40
CA SER A 9 11.14 -8.65 14.32
C SER A 9 11.44 -9.04 12.88
N LYS A 10 10.51 -8.78 11.97
CA LYS A 10 10.69 -9.06 10.54
C LYS A 10 11.86 -8.29 9.96
N LEU A 11 11.96 -7.01 10.27
CA LEU A 11 13.06 -6.16 9.79
C LEU A 11 14.41 -6.62 10.32
N SER A 12 14.49 -7.05 11.58
CA SER A 12 15.74 -7.52 12.16
C SER A 12 16.22 -8.84 11.56
N GLU A 13 15.31 -9.66 11.04
CA GLU A 13 15.62 -10.92 10.38
C GLU A 13 15.97 -10.76 8.90
N MET A 14 15.57 -9.66 8.28
CA MET A 14 15.81 -9.43 6.85
C MET A 14 17.26 -9.00 6.58
N SER A 15 17.82 -9.53 5.48
CA SER A 15 19.11 -9.06 5.00
C SER A 15 18.99 -7.63 4.44
N GLU A 16 20.08 -6.91 4.40
CA GLU A 16 20.13 -5.57 3.79
C GLU A 16 19.70 -5.61 2.31
N GLU A 17 20.01 -6.70 1.62
CA GLU A 17 19.61 -6.89 0.22
C GLU A 17 18.11 -6.99 0.09
N HIS A 18 17.44 -7.76 0.95
CA HIS A 18 15.99 -7.89 0.95
C HIS A 18 15.31 -6.57 1.29
N LYS A 19 15.88 -5.79 2.21
CA LYS A 19 15.36 -4.47 2.57
C LYS A 19 15.45 -3.46 1.42
N ARG A 20 16.34 -3.69 0.47
CA ARG A 20 16.51 -2.84 -0.71
C ARG A 20 15.59 -3.20 -1.85
N SER A 21 15.03 -4.40 -1.83
CA SER A 21 14.19 -4.87 -2.92
C SER A 21 12.78 -4.27 -2.86
N SER A 22 12.58 -3.20 -3.59
CA SER A 22 11.24 -2.71 -3.87
C SER A 22 11.04 -2.80 -5.38
N PRO A 23 9.95 -3.44 -5.84
CA PRO A 23 9.79 -3.75 -7.24
C PRO A 23 9.42 -2.57 -8.14
N SER A 24 9.20 -1.39 -7.65
CA SER A 24 8.81 -0.28 -8.50
C SER A 24 9.45 1.03 -8.07
N GLY A 25 9.46 2.00 -8.96
CA GLY A 25 9.93 3.35 -8.67
C GLY A 25 9.04 4.16 -7.75
N CYS A 26 8.25 3.50 -6.92
CA CYS A 26 7.33 4.13 -5.98
C CYS A 26 8.05 4.90 -4.89
N ALA A 27 7.36 5.88 -4.32
CA ALA A 27 7.86 6.67 -3.21
C ALA A 27 7.95 5.88 -1.91
N CYS A 28 7.49 4.62 -1.88
CA CYS A 28 7.52 3.79 -0.68
C CYS A 28 8.16 2.42 -0.95
N ILE A 29 8.58 1.79 0.14
CA ILE A 29 9.01 0.38 0.14
C ILE A 29 7.94 -0.41 0.86
N PHE A 30 7.42 -1.46 0.22
CA PHE A 30 6.40 -2.32 0.81
C PHE A 30 7.03 -3.63 1.28
N ILE A 31 6.71 -4.02 2.50
CA ILE A 31 7.14 -5.30 3.07
C ILE A 31 5.90 -6.01 3.63
N GLN A 32 5.61 -7.20 3.12
CA GLN A 32 4.50 -7.99 3.65
C GLN A 32 4.92 -8.66 4.97
N ILE A 33 4.11 -8.49 6.00
CA ILE A 33 4.41 -8.98 7.35
C ILE A 33 3.67 -10.30 7.62
N THR A 34 2.38 -10.33 7.34
CA THR A 34 1.55 -11.54 7.41
C THR A 34 0.69 -11.61 6.14
N ASP A 35 -0.16 -12.62 6.03
CA ASP A 35 -1.07 -12.74 4.89
C ASP A 35 -2.01 -11.54 4.77
N LYS A 36 -2.30 -10.87 5.88
CA LYS A 36 -3.28 -9.77 5.92
C LYS A 36 -2.68 -8.42 6.22
N ILE A 37 -1.44 -8.36 6.70
CA ILE A 37 -0.80 -7.13 7.15
C ILE A 37 0.46 -6.86 6.36
N GLY A 38 0.55 -5.66 5.79
CA GLY A 38 1.74 -5.15 5.14
C GLY A 38 2.21 -3.87 5.81
N ALA A 39 3.46 -3.53 5.58
CA ALA A 39 4.07 -2.31 6.08
C ALA A 39 4.57 -1.49 4.90
N LYS A 40 4.21 -0.22 4.85
CA LYS A 40 4.68 0.73 3.85
C LYS A 40 5.62 1.72 4.51
N PHE A 41 6.80 1.87 3.96
CA PHE A 41 7.88 2.69 4.49
C PHE A 41 8.17 3.86 3.58
N TYR A 42 8.33 5.04 4.16
CA TYR A 42 8.61 6.29 3.45
C TYR A 42 9.87 6.95 4.01
N CYS A 43 10.56 7.70 3.17
CA CYS A 43 11.72 8.47 3.60
C CYS A 43 11.35 9.81 4.23
N CYS A 44 10.08 10.22 4.12
CA CYS A 44 9.57 11.50 4.60
C CYS A 44 8.29 11.29 5.41
N GLU A 45 8.24 11.88 6.61
CA GLU A 45 7.07 11.77 7.48
C GLU A 45 5.82 12.37 6.85
N GLY A 46 5.96 13.52 6.19
CA GLY A 46 4.84 14.19 5.53
C GLY A 46 4.18 13.34 4.46
N LYS A 47 4.98 12.61 3.69
CA LYS A 47 4.43 11.70 2.68
C LYS A 47 3.71 10.52 3.28
N ARG A 48 4.28 9.94 4.35
CA ARG A 48 3.62 8.87 5.08
C ARG A 48 2.26 9.33 5.60
N ASP A 49 2.22 10.49 6.25
CA ASP A 49 1.00 11.02 6.87
C ASP A 49 -0.07 11.33 5.81
N GLU A 50 0.33 11.87 4.67
CA GLU A 50 -0.57 12.13 3.55
C GLU A 50 -1.21 10.84 3.03
N CYS A 51 -0.40 9.80 2.84
CA CYS A 51 -0.90 8.50 2.40
C CYS A 51 -1.85 7.87 3.41
N VAL A 52 -1.54 7.97 4.71
CA VAL A 52 -2.41 7.49 5.79
C VAL A 52 -3.76 8.20 5.75
N GLU A 53 -3.76 9.52 5.61
CA GLU A 53 -4.99 10.32 5.54
C GLU A 53 -5.84 9.92 4.35
N ARG A 54 -5.24 9.84 3.16
CA ARG A 54 -5.95 9.48 1.93
C ARG A 54 -6.51 8.06 2.00
N GLN A 55 -5.71 7.10 2.45
CA GLN A 55 -6.17 5.73 2.60
C GLN A 55 -7.28 5.59 3.64
N THR A 56 -7.19 6.33 4.74
CA THR A 56 -8.23 6.33 5.77
C THR A 56 -9.55 6.84 5.22
N ILE A 57 -9.53 7.92 4.42
CA ILE A 57 -10.73 8.44 3.76
C ILE A 57 -11.31 7.38 2.82
N ALA A 58 -10.46 6.77 1.98
CA ALA A 58 -10.90 5.73 1.05
C ALA A 58 -11.50 4.53 1.79
N ASN A 59 -10.90 4.10 2.87
CA ASN A 59 -11.40 2.98 3.67
C ASN A 59 -12.79 3.25 4.23
N LYS A 60 -13.07 4.48 4.67
CA LYS A 60 -14.40 4.86 5.17
C LYS A 60 -15.48 4.69 4.12
N HIS A 61 -15.14 4.79 2.86
CA HIS A 61 -16.06 4.63 1.74
C HIS A 61 -15.98 3.25 1.06
N GLY A 62 -15.25 2.31 1.68
CA GLY A 62 -15.10 0.97 1.13
C GLY A 62 -14.19 0.88 -0.08
N LEU A 63 -13.36 1.90 -0.34
CA LEU A 63 -12.51 2.00 -1.53
C LEU A 63 -11.01 1.80 -1.24
N GLY A 64 -10.66 1.49 -0.02
CA GLY A 64 -9.26 1.29 0.37
C GLY A 64 -9.09 0.32 1.52
N PRO A 65 -7.89 -0.27 1.65
CA PRO A 65 -7.57 -1.15 2.78
C PRO A 65 -7.58 -0.40 4.11
N GLU A 66 -7.79 -1.12 5.20
CA GLU A 66 -7.74 -0.55 6.53
C GLU A 66 -6.31 -0.17 6.91
N VAL A 67 -6.16 0.96 7.59
CA VAL A 67 -4.89 1.39 8.18
C VAL A 67 -4.88 0.97 9.65
N PHE A 68 -3.85 0.24 10.07
CA PHE A 68 -3.76 -0.30 11.43
C PHE A 68 -2.91 0.55 12.39
N GLY A 69 -2.26 1.58 11.88
CA GLY A 69 -1.44 2.47 12.69
C GLY A 69 -0.18 2.91 11.97
N SER A 70 0.51 3.87 12.54
CA SER A 70 1.75 4.40 11.98
C SER A 70 2.80 4.57 13.08
N PHE A 71 4.07 4.43 12.71
CA PHE A 71 5.18 4.57 13.64
C PHE A 71 6.49 4.84 12.87
N GLU A 72 7.54 5.14 13.61
CA GLU A 72 8.88 5.36 13.07
C GLU A 72 9.78 4.21 13.53
N VAL A 73 10.62 3.71 12.63
CA VAL A 73 11.63 2.70 12.96
C VAL A 73 13.01 3.34 13.08
N SER A 74 13.92 2.71 13.83
CA SER A 74 15.28 3.20 13.95
C SER A 74 16.01 3.15 12.60
N GLU A 75 17.01 3.99 12.42
CA GLU A 75 17.81 4.00 11.19
C GLU A 75 18.45 2.65 10.91
N GLU A 76 18.87 1.93 11.95
CA GLU A 76 19.51 0.62 11.80
C GLU A 76 18.59 -0.43 11.20
N LEU A 77 17.29 -0.39 11.53
CA LEU A 77 16.29 -1.33 11.05
C LEU A 77 15.60 -0.86 9.76
N ALA A 78 15.64 0.42 9.45
CA ALA A 78 14.91 1.00 8.34
C ALA A 78 15.34 0.41 7.00
N PRO A 79 14.39 0.09 6.12
CA PRO A 79 14.71 -0.24 4.73
C PRO A 79 15.45 0.92 4.04
N LYS A 80 16.27 0.59 3.06
CA LYS A 80 17.06 1.58 2.32
C LYS A 80 16.79 1.49 0.83
N ARG A 81 16.88 2.66 0.18
CA ARG A 81 16.99 2.73 -1.26
C ARG A 81 18.11 3.72 -1.59
N GLY A 82 19.22 3.22 -2.09
CA GLY A 82 20.44 4.02 -2.24
C GLY A 82 20.95 4.48 -0.88
N ARG A 83 21.05 5.80 -0.68
CA ARG A 83 21.50 6.40 0.58
C ARG A 83 20.32 6.79 1.48
N LEU A 84 19.10 6.69 0.98
CA LEU A 84 17.92 7.09 1.73
C LEU A 84 17.45 5.98 2.68
N ARG A 85 17.12 6.37 3.89
CA ARG A 85 16.52 5.51 4.90
C ARG A 85 15.02 5.76 4.94
N TYR A 86 14.23 4.70 4.91
CA TYR A 86 12.78 4.75 4.88
C TYR A 86 12.26 4.41 6.28
N LYS A 87 12.31 5.38 7.19
CA LYS A 87 12.01 5.19 8.61
C LYS A 87 10.53 5.32 8.96
N TYR A 88 9.76 6.00 8.15
CA TYR A 88 8.38 6.36 8.47
C TYR A 88 7.44 5.32 7.90
N CYS A 89 6.76 4.60 8.77
CA CYS A 89 5.99 3.41 8.41
C CYS A 89 4.53 3.57 8.78
N TYR A 90 3.65 2.96 8.00
CA TYR A 90 2.31 2.65 8.46
C TYR A 90 1.94 1.22 8.07
N LEU A 91 1.02 0.66 8.84
CA LEU A 91 0.54 -0.70 8.64
C LEU A 91 -0.80 -0.67 7.91
N THR A 92 -0.94 -1.56 6.93
CA THR A 92 -2.11 -1.62 6.08
C THR A 92 -2.58 -3.06 5.91
N GLU A 93 -3.87 -3.23 5.72
CA GLU A 93 -4.43 -4.47 5.24
C GLU A 93 -3.88 -4.76 3.83
N VAL A 94 -3.63 -6.04 3.53
CA VAL A 94 -3.11 -6.47 2.23
C VAL A 94 -4.26 -6.88 1.32
N ALA A 95 -4.34 -6.24 0.15
CA ALA A 95 -5.31 -6.60 -0.88
C ALA A 95 -4.77 -7.70 -1.79
N GLU A 96 -5.66 -8.50 -2.36
CA GLU A 96 -5.31 -9.51 -3.34
C GLU A 96 -5.13 -8.84 -4.70
N THR A 97 -4.07 -9.20 -5.41
CA THR A 97 -3.73 -8.66 -6.73
C THR A 97 -3.40 -9.78 -7.71
N GLY A 98 -2.99 -9.45 -8.92
CA GLY A 98 -2.57 -10.43 -9.92
C GLY A 98 -3.67 -11.37 -10.36
N GLY A 99 -3.47 -12.68 -10.21
CA GLY A 99 -4.41 -13.69 -10.66
C GLY A 99 -5.80 -13.58 -10.07
N ALA A 100 -5.91 -13.25 -8.78
CA ALA A 100 -7.20 -13.07 -8.13
C ALA A 100 -7.98 -11.89 -8.73
N LEU A 101 -7.29 -10.80 -9.05
CA LEU A 101 -7.89 -9.66 -9.72
C LEU A 101 -8.32 -10.02 -11.15
N ASP A 102 -7.48 -10.72 -11.89
CA ASP A 102 -7.80 -11.17 -13.25
C ASP A 102 -9.04 -12.07 -13.26
N ASP A 103 -9.14 -13.01 -12.34
CA ASP A 103 -10.30 -13.88 -12.19
C ASP A 103 -11.57 -13.10 -11.88
N TRP A 104 -11.46 -12.08 -11.03
CA TRP A 104 -12.58 -11.21 -10.70
C TRP A 104 -13.08 -10.44 -11.92
N LEU A 105 -12.14 -9.88 -12.70
CA LEU A 105 -12.47 -9.15 -13.92
C LEU A 105 -13.21 -10.04 -14.92
N ASP A 106 -12.72 -11.26 -15.13
CA ASP A 106 -13.34 -12.23 -16.03
C ASP A 106 -14.74 -12.62 -15.54
N ALA A 107 -14.89 -12.87 -14.24
CA ALA A 107 -16.17 -13.27 -13.65
C ALA A 107 -17.23 -12.16 -13.73
N ASN A 108 -16.82 -10.90 -13.75
CA ASN A 108 -17.71 -9.75 -13.82
C ASN A 108 -17.85 -9.17 -15.24
N PHE A 109 -17.20 -9.78 -16.21
CA PHE A 109 -17.25 -9.37 -17.63
C PHE A 109 -16.84 -7.90 -17.85
N VAL A 110 -15.84 -7.43 -17.11
CA VAL A 110 -15.31 -6.08 -17.23
C VAL A 110 -13.83 -6.10 -17.58
N SER A 111 -13.38 -5.13 -18.36
CA SER A 111 -11.97 -4.95 -18.66
C SER A 111 -11.26 -4.24 -17.51
N PHE A 112 -9.95 -4.35 -17.47
CA PHE A 112 -9.14 -3.58 -16.52
C PHE A 112 -9.35 -2.07 -16.71
N ARG A 113 -9.43 -1.62 -17.96
CA ARG A 113 -9.63 -0.19 -18.28
C ARG A 113 -10.97 0.34 -17.73
N GLU A 114 -12.05 -0.43 -17.84
CA GLU A 114 -13.35 -0.06 -17.28
C GLU A 114 -13.29 0.03 -15.75
N THR A 115 -12.61 -0.91 -15.13
CA THR A 115 -12.41 -0.95 -13.68
C THR A 115 -11.58 0.24 -13.20
N GLU A 116 -10.51 0.56 -13.91
CA GLU A 116 -9.65 1.70 -13.63
C GLU A 116 -10.45 3.00 -13.66
N LYS A 117 -11.25 3.20 -14.69
CA LYS A 117 -12.11 4.38 -14.80
C LYS A 117 -13.12 4.46 -13.66
N TYR A 118 -13.75 3.33 -13.35
CA TYR A 118 -14.69 3.26 -12.23
C TYR A 118 -14.04 3.68 -10.92
N MET A 119 -12.85 3.17 -10.64
CA MET A 119 -12.13 3.49 -9.40
C MET A 119 -11.70 4.95 -9.36
N MET A 120 -11.22 5.50 -10.47
CA MET A 120 -10.85 6.92 -10.54
C MET A 120 -12.05 7.82 -10.27
N ASP A 121 -13.20 7.54 -10.88
CA ASP A 121 -14.42 8.31 -10.68
C ASP A 121 -14.91 8.19 -9.24
N ALA A 122 -14.86 6.99 -8.66
CA ALA A 122 -15.27 6.77 -7.28
C ALA A 122 -14.38 7.53 -6.30
N MET A 123 -13.06 7.56 -6.55
CA MET A 123 -12.12 8.30 -5.71
C MET A 123 -12.32 9.81 -5.83
N GLU A 124 -12.54 10.32 -7.03
CA GLU A 124 -12.85 11.74 -7.22
C GLU A 124 -14.12 12.17 -6.47
N ASN A 125 -15.12 11.32 -6.45
CA ASN A 125 -16.38 11.60 -5.75
C ASN A 125 -16.21 11.76 -4.24
N ILE A 126 -15.17 11.20 -3.66
CA ILE A 126 -14.85 11.36 -2.24
C ILE A 126 -13.72 12.35 -1.98
N GLY A 127 -13.34 13.12 -3.01
CA GLY A 127 -12.34 14.18 -2.89
C GLY A 127 -10.89 13.75 -3.02
N LEU A 128 -10.65 12.54 -3.54
CA LEU A 128 -9.31 12.02 -3.76
C LEU A 128 -9.00 11.98 -5.26
N THR A 129 -7.99 12.72 -5.70
CA THR A 129 -7.59 12.78 -7.10
C THR A 129 -6.27 12.05 -7.30
N PHE A 130 -6.20 11.22 -8.34
CA PHE A 130 -4.99 10.51 -8.73
C PHE A 130 -4.63 10.87 -10.16
N TYR A 131 -3.37 11.21 -10.38
CA TYR A 131 -2.85 11.59 -11.70
C TYR A 131 -2.25 10.41 -12.47
N ASP A 132 -1.80 9.39 -11.75
CA ASP A 132 -1.15 8.22 -12.34
C ASP A 132 -1.78 6.94 -11.78
N PHE A 133 -2.87 6.53 -12.43
CA PHE A 133 -3.63 5.36 -12.01
C PHE A 133 -3.32 4.20 -12.98
N HIS A 134 -2.76 3.11 -12.46
CA HIS A 134 -2.36 1.95 -13.26
C HIS A 134 -2.72 0.64 -12.55
N ASP A 135 -2.41 -0.50 -13.18
CA ASP A 135 -2.82 -1.83 -12.69
C ASP A 135 -2.29 -2.19 -11.29
N GLU A 136 -1.18 -1.59 -10.87
CA GLU A 136 -0.63 -1.82 -9.54
C GLU A 136 -1.39 -1.08 -8.44
N ASN A 137 -2.36 -0.24 -8.80
CA ASN A 137 -3.12 0.57 -7.85
C ASN A 137 -4.45 -0.04 -7.43
N ILE A 138 -4.81 -1.19 -7.99
CA ILE A 138 -6.10 -1.85 -7.74
C ILE A 138 -5.89 -3.25 -7.20
N GLY A 139 -6.68 -3.61 -6.22
CA GLY A 139 -6.72 -4.96 -5.65
C GLY A 139 -8.11 -5.31 -5.15
N LEU A 140 -8.21 -6.44 -4.47
CA LEU A 140 -9.46 -6.93 -3.90
C LEU A 140 -9.32 -7.15 -2.40
N ILE A 141 -10.34 -6.76 -1.65
CA ILE A 141 -10.49 -7.12 -0.25
C ILE A 141 -11.89 -7.69 -0.08
N ASN A 142 -11.97 -8.94 0.37
CA ASN A 142 -13.24 -9.66 0.53
C ASN A 142 -14.08 -9.66 -0.76
N GLY A 143 -13.41 -9.77 -1.92
CA GLY A 143 -14.08 -9.82 -3.21
C GLY A 143 -14.51 -8.46 -3.75
N GLU A 144 -14.16 -7.36 -3.09
CA GLU A 144 -14.51 -6.01 -3.53
C GLU A 144 -13.28 -5.23 -3.98
N LEU A 145 -13.46 -4.40 -5.01
CA LEU A 145 -12.38 -3.58 -5.55
C LEU A 145 -11.96 -2.47 -4.60
N VAL A 146 -10.66 -2.32 -4.42
CA VAL A 146 -10.08 -1.23 -3.63
C VAL A 146 -8.90 -0.61 -4.37
N CYS A 147 -8.62 0.65 -4.07
CA CYS A 147 -7.37 1.31 -4.46
C CYS A 147 -6.31 0.99 -3.41
N ILE A 148 -5.10 0.66 -3.82
CA ILE A 148 -4.03 0.22 -2.91
C ILE A 148 -2.82 1.13 -2.85
N ASP A 149 -2.71 2.11 -3.74
CA ASP A 149 -1.63 3.08 -3.73
C ASP A 149 -2.20 4.48 -3.60
N PHE A 150 -1.84 5.18 -2.53
CA PHE A 150 -2.37 6.50 -2.17
C PHE A 150 -1.32 7.60 -2.27
N GLY A 151 -0.13 7.29 -2.76
CA GLY A 151 0.91 8.28 -2.97
C GLY A 151 0.63 9.10 -4.23
N GLU A 152 0.98 10.38 -4.18
CA GLU A 152 1.07 11.21 -5.37
C GLU A 152 2.52 11.20 -5.86
N GLU A 153 2.68 11.05 -7.13
CA GLU A 153 4.00 11.19 -7.75
C GLU A 153 4.22 12.59 -8.28
#